data_7f252fbdf22cde890b334d37acf3a7f9
#
_entry.id   7f252fbdf22cde890b334d37acf3a7f9
#
_cell.length_a   1.000
_cell.length_b   1.000
_cell.length_c   1.000
_cell.angle_alpha   90.00
_cell.angle_beta   90.00
_cell.angle_gamma   90.00
#
_symmetry.space_group_name_H-M   'P 1'
#
loop_
_entity.id
_entity.type
_entity.pdbx_description
1 polymer ?
#
loop_
_entity_poly.entity_id
_entity_poly.type
_entity_poly.pdbx_seq_one_letter_code
_entity_poly.pdbx_strand_id
1 'polypeptide(L)'
;MKKVLFVLTSHGEKGNRGSTGYHLGEVSHPWKVFHDAGVEMDFISPKGGEPPVDGFDLEDPTNLEFWNHPVYKEKRIHTKKPKDIIPSDYSAIYFAGGHGTMWDFPDNTELQELTKTIYESGGIVGAVCHGPSALVNVKLSNGSKLIAGKRVNGFSNEEEAIVKLEGVVPFLLENQLIAAGGKYSKSAPWNTHVEVDERLVTGQNPQSARAVGESILSLLKK
;
A
#
# COMPACT_ATOMS: atom_id res chain seq x y z
N MET A 1 -21.00 -6.47 -5.43
CA MET A 1 -19.81 -7.34 -5.25
C MET A 1 -18.75 -6.53 -4.52
N LYS A 2 -17.95 -7.17 -3.64
CA LYS A 2 -16.86 -6.46 -2.93
C LYS A 2 -15.69 -6.27 -3.89
N LYS A 3 -15.15 -5.06 -3.97
CA LYS A 3 -14.04 -4.70 -4.85
C LYS A 3 -12.94 -4.02 -4.06
N VAL A 4 -11.68 -4.33 -4.36
CA VAL A 4 -10.50 -3.76 -3.73
C VAL A 4 -9.76 -2.88 -4.74
N LEU A 5 -9.43 -1.66 -4.33
CA LEU A 5 -8.64 -0.72 -5.11
C LEU A 5 -7.18 -0.79 -4.70
N PHE A 6 -6.31 -1.24 -5.60
CA PHE A 6 -4.86 -1.24 -5.42
C PHE A 6 -4.27 0.09 -5.86
N VAL A 7 -3.42 0.66 -5.04
CA VAL A 7 -2.70 1.90 -5.34
C VAL A 7 -1.22 1.59 -5.51
N LEU A 8 -0.68 1.91 -6.68
CA LEU A 8 0.72 1.72 -7.05
C LEU A 8 1.40 3.08 -7.21
N THR A 9 2.68 3.19 -6.86
CA THR A 9 3.41 4.45 -7.07
C THR A 9 3.66 4.70 -8.56
N SER A 10 3.65 5.96 -8.95
CA SER A 10 4.11 6.42 -10.28
C SER A 10 5.55 6.93 -10.26
N HIS A 11 6.22 6.89 -9.10
CA HIS A 11 7.57 7.40 -8.94
C HIS A 11 8.59 6.30 -9.19
N GLY A 12 9.54 6.56 -10.10
CA GLY A 12 10.47 5.55 -10.60
C GLY A 12 11.94 5.73 -10.21
N GLU A 13 12.27 6.68 -9.32
CA GLU A 13 13.65 7.02 -9.00
C GLU A 13 13.89 7.10 -7.49
N LYS A 14 15.06 6.62 -7.03
CA LYS A 14 15.54 6.76 -5.64
C LYS A 14 16.65 7.81 -5.59
N GLY A 15 16.35 9.05 -5.95
CA GLY A 15 17.38 10.09 -6.07
C GLY A 15 18.54 9.63 -6.97
N ASN A 16 19.76 9.66 -6.44
CA ASN A 16 20.97 9.18 -7.15
C ASN A 16 21.27 7.68 -6.96
N ARG A 17 20.36 6.91 -6.35
CA ARG A 17 20.53 5.49 -6.01
C ARG A 17 19.84 4.54 -7.01
N GLY A 18 19.44 5.04 -8.17
CA GLY A 18 18.87 4.24 -9.24
C GLY A 18 17.35 4.18 -9.27
N SER A 19 16.82 3.22 -10.01
CA SER A 19 15.39 3.06 -10.22
C SER A 19 14.67 2.47 -9.00
N THR A 20 13.37 2.74 -8.93
CA THR A 20 12.42 2.16 -7.99
C THR A 20 11.03 2.04 -8.64
N GLY A 21 10.04 1.66 -7.87
CA GLY A 21 8.66 1.51 -8.29
C GLY A 21 7.86 0.86 -7.16
N TYR A 22 6.72 0.27 -7.50
CA TYR A 22 6.01 -0.60 -6.56
C TYR A 22 6.74 -1.95 -6.46
N HIS A 23 6.73 -2.55 -5.27
CA HIS A 23 7.34 -3.87 -5.06
C HIS A 23 6.39 -4.97 -5.57
N LEU A 24 6.85 -5.79 -6.53
CA LEU A 24 6.00 -6.77 -7.21
C LEU A 24 5.30 -7.74 -6.24
N GLY A 25 6.04 -8.31 -5.28
CA GLY A 25 5.49 -9.25 -4.30
C GLY A 25 4.43 -8.63 -3.38
N GLU A 26 4.48 -7.32 -3.18
CA GLU A 26 3.47 -6.62 -2.37
C GLU A 26 2.17 -6.36 -3.12
N VAL A 27 2.17 -6.58 -4.42
CA VAL A 27 0.97 -6.56 -5.26
C VAL A 27 0.46 -7.98 -5.50
N SER A 28 1.34 -8.88 -5.91
CA SER A 28 0.98 -10.24 -6.34
C SER A 28 0.45 -11.12 -5.20
N HIS A 29 1.06 -11.05 -4.02
CA HIS A 29 0.66 -11.89 -2.89
C HIS A 29 -0.73 -11.52 -2.35
N PRO A 30 -1.08 -10.25 -2.08
CA PRO A 30 -2.45 -9.87 -1.75
C PRO A 30 -3.42 -10.09 -2.92
N TRP A 31 -2.98 -9.83 -4.16
CA TRP A 31 -3.78 -10.15 -5.34
C TRP A 31 -4.20 -11.62 -5.36
N LYS A 32 -3.28 -12.54 -5.11
CA LYS A 32 -3.58 -13.98 -5.08
C LYS A 32 -4.64 -14.32 -4.03
N VAL A 33 -4.54 -13.73 -2.84
CA VAL A 33 -5.53 -13.91 -1.77
C VAL A 33 -6.93 -13.47 -2.21
N PHE A 34 -7.03 -12.30 -2.84
CA PHE A 34 -8.32 -11.76 -3.30
C PHE A 34 -8.83 -12.51 -4.54
N HIS A 35 -7.94 -12.83 -5.48
CA HIS A 35 -8.28 -13.55 -6.71
C HIS A 35 -8.88 -14.93 -6.40
N ASP A 36 -8.23 -15.69 -5.52
CA ASP A 36 -8.72 -17.02 -5.12
C ASP A 36 -10.05 -16.96 -4.35
N ALA A 37 -10.34 -15.81 -3.72
CA ALA A 37 -11.61 -15.56 -3.04
C ALA A 37 -12.71 -14.98 -3.95
N GLY A 38 -12.43 -14.77 -5.24
CA GLY A 38 -13.39 -14.20 -6.20
C GLY A 38 -13.67 -12.70 -5.96
N VAL A 39 -12.77 -11.97 -5.29
CA VAL A 39 -12.87 -10.53 -5.08
C VAL A 39 -12.28 -9.80 -6.27
N GLU A 40 -13.02 -8.86 -6.84
CA GLU A 40 -12.52 -8.03 -7.93
C GLU A 40 -11.50 -6.99 -7.46
N MET A 41 -10.52 -6.70 -8.32
CA MET A 41 -9.49 -5.68 -8.05
C MET A 41 -9.33 -4.75 -9.24
N ASP A 42 -9.15 -3.46 -8.93
CA ASP A 42 -8.69 -2.45 -9.89
C ASP A 42 -7.40 -1.81 -9.40
N PHE A 43 -6.68 -1.17 -10.33
CA PHE A 43 -5.38 -0.57 -10.07
C PHE A 43 -5.39 0.90 -10.46
N ILE A 44 -4.83 1.73 -9.57
CA ILE A 44 -4.61 3.15 -9.80
C ILE A 44 -3.16 3.52 -9.47
N SER A 45 -2.74 4.64 -10.01
CA SER A 45 -1.49 5.28 -9.63
C SER A 45 -1.62 6.81 -9.73
N PRO A 46 -0.81 7.61 -9.01
CA PRO A 46 -0.91 9.06 -9.02
C PRO A 46 -0.98 9.70 -10.40
N LYS A 47 -0.21 9.18 -11.36
CA LYS A 47 -0.16 9.71 -12.74
C LYS A 47 -1.02 8.92 -13.73
N GLY A 48 -1.52 7.74 -13.34
CA GLY A 48 -2.13 6.80 -14.28
C GLY A 48 -1.11 6.17 -15.23
N GLY A 49 -1.56 5.29 -16.11
CA GLY A 49 -0.70 4.59 -17.07
C GLY A 49 0.06 3.43 -16.44
N GLU A 50 1.25 3.11 -16.96
CA GLU A 50 2.07 2.01 -16.49
C GLU A 50 3.00 2.47 -15.34
N PRO A 51 2.79 1.97 -14.10
CA PRO A 51 3.65 2.29 -12.98
C PRO A 51 5.00 1.57 -13.07
N PRO A 52 6.10 2.19 -12.59
CA PRO A 52 7.40 1.53 -12.49
C PRO A 52 7.36 0.42 -11.45
N VAL A 53 8.09 -0.67 -11.71
CA VAL A 53 8.15 -1.84 -10.83
C VAL A 53 9.53 -1.97 -10.19
N ASP A 54 9.54 -2.39 -8.92
CA ASP A 54 10.72 -2.76 -8.13
C ASP A 54 10.52 -4.17 -7.55
N GLY A 55 11.58 -4.79 -7.01
CA GLY A 55 11.49 -6.15 -6.47
C GLY A 55 11.00 -7.16 -7.51
N PHE A 56 11.43 -7.00 -8.76
CA PHE A 56 11.00 -7.82 -9.87
C PHE A 56 11.65 -9.20 -9.80
N ASP A 57 10.90 -10.16 -9.27
CA ASP A 57 11.31 -11.55 -9.11
C ASP A 57 10.22 -12.48 -9.66
N LEU A 58 10.48 -13.12 -10.79
CA LEU A 58 9.58 -14.09 -11.41
C LEU A 58 9.93 -15.56 -11.06
N GLU A 59 10.90 -15.79 -10.20
CA GLU A 59 11.15 -17.13 -9.61
C GLU A 59 10.06 -17.44 -8.56
N ASP A 60 9.50 -16.40 -7.93
CA ASP A 60 8.28 -16.55 -7.11
C ASP A 60 7.08 -16.90 -8.00
N PRO A 61 6.45 -18.07 -7.79
CA PRO A 61 5.34 -18.52 -8.64
C PRO A 61 4.10 -17.61 -8.56
N THR A 62 3.88 -16.93 -7.45
CA THR A 62 2.78 -15.99 -7.28
C THR A 62 3.02 -14.71 -8.09
N ASN A 63 4.27 -14.22 -8.09
CA ASN A 63 4.67 -13.10 -8.94
C ASN A 63 4.50 -13.45 -10.41
N LEU A 64 4.96 -14.64 -10.82
CA LEU A 64 4.87 -15.11 -12.21
C LEU A 64 3.41 -15.22 -12.66
N GLU A 65 2.53 -15.80 -11.83
CA GLU A 65 1.10 -15.95 -12.10
C GLU A 65 0.43 -14.58 -12.29
N PHE A 66 0.64 -13.65 -11.35
CA PHE A 66 0.10 -12.29 -11.43
C PHE A 66 0.61 -11.56 -12.67
N TRP A 67 1.93 -11.62 -12.90
CA TRP A 67 2.58 -10.88 -14.00
C TRP A 67 2.04 -11.26 -15.37
N ASN A 68 1.78 -12.57 -15.57
CA ASN A 68 1.30 -13.13 -16.83
C ASN A 68 -0.23 -13.18 -16.94
N HIS A 69 -0.97 -12.87 -15.86
CA HIS A 69 -2.43 -12.93 -15.87
C HIS A 69 -3.02 -11.88 -16.83
N PRO A 70 -3.73 -12.28 -17.92
CA PRO A 70 -4.08 -11.37 -19.02
C PRO A 70 -4.89 -10.15 -18.56
N VAL A 71 -5.90 -10.36 -17.68
CA VAL A 71 -6.76 -9.28 -17.19
C VAL A 71 -5.98 -8.31 -16.30
N TYR A 72 -5.15 -8.81 -15.38
CA TYR A 72 -4.43 -7.97 -14.43
C TYR A 72 -3.19 -7.32 -15.04
N LYS A 73 -2.61 -7.93 -16.07
CA LYS A 73 -1.60 -7.28 -16.90
C LYS A 73 -2.15 -6.00 -17.51
N GLU A 74 -3.31 -6.07 -18.16
CA GLU A 74 -3.95 -4.89 -18.77
C GLU A 74 -4.31 -3.83 -17.70
N LYS A 75 -4.89 -4.25 -16.58
CA LYS A 75 -5.21 -3.32 -15.49
C LYS A 75 -3.98 -2.64 -14.89
N ARG A 76 -2.85 -3.34 -14.80
CA ARG A 76 -1.60 -2.85 -14.24
C ARG A 76 -0.89 -1.86 -15.16
N ILE A 77 -0.88 -2.10 -16.47
CA ILE A 77 -0.23 -1.19 -17.44
C ILE A 77 -1.11 0.01 -17.82
N HIS A 78 -2.40 -0.05 -17.50
CA HIS A 78 -3.37 1.02 -17.76
C HIS A 78 -4.07 1.47 -16.48
N THR A 79 -3.28 1.79 -15.43
CA THR A 79 -3.85 2.29 -14.18
C THR A 79 -4.59 3.61 -14.41
N LYS A 80 -5.69 3.81 -13.67
CA LYS A 80 -6.41 5.07 -13.64
C LYS A 80 -5.75 6.05 -12.67
N LYS A 81 -6.12 7.34 -12.76
CA LYS A 81 -5.75 8.33 -11.75
C LYS A 81 -6.74 8.32 -10.59
N PRO A 82 -6.34 8.75 -9.39
CA PRO A 82 -7.24 8.78 -8.23
C PRO A 82 -8.53 9.57 -8.49
N LYS A 83 -8.46 10.70 -9.18
CA LYS A 83 -9.63 11.55 -9.53
C LYS A 83 -10.66 10.86 -10.45
N ASP A 84 -10.27 9.81 -11.16
CA ASP A 84 -11.14 9.09 -12.09
C ASP A 84 -11.89 7.94 -11.40
N ILE A 85 -11.76 7.81 -10.07
CA ILE A 85 -12.32 6.74 -9.25
C ILE A 85 -13.61 7.20 -8.58
N ILE A 86 -14.62 6.34 -8.60
CA ILE A 86 -15.85 6.48 -7.83
C ILE A 86 -15.65 5.72 -6.51
N PRO A 87 -15.48 6.41 -5.36
CA PRO A 87 -15.11 5.74 -4.10
C PRO A 87 -16.12 4.69 -3.64
N SER A 88 -17.42 4.90 -3.91
CA SER A 88 -18.50 3.99 -3.52
C SER A 88 -18.46 2.61 -4.20
N ASP A 89 -17.68 2.45 -5.26
CA ASP A 89 -17.50 1.16 -5.94
C ASP A 89 -16.57 0.21 -5.18
N TYR A 90 -15.84 0.72 -4.17
CA TYR A 90 -14.80 -0.03 -3.50
C TYR A 90 -15.08 -0.25 -2.01
N SER A 91 -14.94 -1.50 -1.59
CA SER A 91 -15.05 -1.91 -0.18
C SER A 91 -13.72 -1.81 0.57
N ALA A 92 -12.61 -1.68 -0.15
CA ALA A 92 -11.28 -1.48 0.42
C ALA A 92 -10.36 -0.73 -0.54
N ILE A 93 -9.41 0.03 0.02
CA ILE A 93 -8.26 0.60 -0.68
C ILE A 93 -6.99 0.01 -0.08
N TYR A 94 -6.06 -0.42 -0.93
CA TYR A 94 -4.81 -1.05 -0.53
C TYR A 94 -3.62 -0.39 -1.20
N PHE A 95 -2.68 0.09 -0.39
CA PHE A 95 -1.45 0.73 -0.84
C PHE A 95 -0.29 -0.27 -0.82
N ALA A 96 0.13 -0.71 -2.00
CA ALA A 96 1.37 -1.47 -2.14
C ALA A 96 2.56 -0.55 -1.85
N GLY A 97 3.61 -1.11 -1.29
CA GLY A 97 4.83 -0.35 -1.04
C GLY A 97 5.82 -0.41 -2.22
N GLY A 98 7.09 -0.36 -1.88
CA GLY A 98 8.19 0.00 -2.74
C GLY A 98 8.61 1.45 -2.46
N HIS A 99 9.89 1.75 -2.56
CA HIS A 99 10.42 3.05 -2.12
C HIS A 99 9.81 4.25 -2.85
N GLY A 100 9.37 4.08 -4.11
CA GLY A 100 8.76 5.16 -4.89
C GLY A 100 7.58 5.86 -4.20
N THR A 101 6.83 5.12 -3.37
CA THR A 101 5.68 5.63 -2.62
C THR A 101 6.04 6.79 -1.69
N MET A 102 7.29 6.83 -1.21
CA MET A 102 7.78 7.86 -0.30
C MET A 102 7.78 9.26 -0.92
N TRP A 103 7.80 9.35 -2.27
CA TRP A 103 7.84 10.61 -3.00
C TRP A 103 6.47 11.08 -3.49
N ASP A 104 5.57 10.15 -3.85
CA ASP A 104 4.34 10.53 -4.54
C ASP A 104 3.02 10.21 -3.80
N PHE A 105 3.09 9.52 -2.64
CA PHE A 105 1.89 9.25 -1.83
C PHE A 105 1.61 10.30 -0.74
N PRO A 106 2.59 10.74 0.08
CA PRO A 106 2.31 11.49 1.31
C PRO A 106 1.52 12.79 1.09
N ASP A 107 1.86 13.52 0.04
CA ASP A 107 1.28 14.84 -0.25
C ASP A 107 0.25 14.81 -1.40
N ASN A 108 -0.14 13.62 -1.84
CA ASN A 108 -1.16 13.47 -2.88
C ASN A 108 -2.56 13.66 -2.31
N THR A 109 -3.11 14.85 -2.51
CA THR A 109 -4.42 15.23 -1.97
C THR A 109 -5.57 14.42 -2.54
N GLU A 110 -5.47 13.96 -3.79
CA GLU A 110 -6.49 13.09 -4.41
C GLU A 110 -6.51 11.71 -3.74
N LEU A 111 -5.34 11.13 -3.42
CA LEU A 111 -5.25 9.88 -2.66
C LEU A 111 -5.74 10.04 -1.23
N GLN A 112 -5.43 11.16 -0.58
CA GLN A 112 -5.90 11.45 0.78
C GLN A 112 -7.43 11.51 0.84
N GLU A 113 -8.06 12.25 -0.09
CA GLU A 113 -9.52 12.39 -0.14
C GLU A 113 -10.20 11.07 -0.50
N LEU A 114 -9.65 10.31 -1.44
CA LEU A 114 -10.15 8.99 -1.81
C LEU A 114 -10.10 8.01 -0.62
N THR A 115 -8.97 7.99 0.09
CA THR A 115 -8.78 7.14 1.29
C THR A 115 -9.77 7.51 2.40
N LYS A 116 -9.88 8.80 2.69
CA LYS A 116 -10.85 9.33 3.66
C LYS A 116 -12.28 8.90 3.32
N THR A 117 -12.69 9.13 2.05
CA THR A 117 -14.06 8.84 1.60
C THR A 117 -14.37 7.34 1.72
N ILE A 118 -13.47 6.47 1.28
CA ILE A 118 -13.64 5.01 1.41
C ILE A 118 -13.72 4.62 2.88
N TYR A 119 -12.82 5.14 3.74
CA TYR A 119 -12.80 4.81 5.16
C TYR A 119 -14.05 5.27 5.89
N GLU A 120 -14.48 6.51 5.67
CA GLU A 120 -15.68 7.08 6.34
C GLU A 120 -16.98 6.44 5.85
N SER A 121 -17.00 5.89 4.64
CA SER A 121 -18.11 5.08 4.12
C SER A 121 -18.12 3.64 4.64
N GLY A 122 -17.26 3.30 5.61
CA GLY A 122 -17.19 1.95 6.19
C GLY A 122 -16.21 1.01 5.48
N GLY A 123 -15.48 1.48 4.47
CA GLY A 123 -14.47 0.68 3.76
C GLY A 123 -13.20 0.44 4.58
N ILE A 124 -12.38 -0.47 4.10
CA ILE A 124 -11.14 -0.91 4.74
C ILE A 124 -9.96 -0.17 4.08
N VAL A 125 -8.99 0.23 4.89
CA VAL A 125 -7.73 0.81 4.42
C VAL A 125 -6.60 -0.15 4.75
N GLY A 126 -5.89 -0.62 3.73
CA GLY A 126 -4.72 -1.47 3.84
C GLY A 126 -3.47 -0.81 3.31
N ALA A 127 -2.31 -1.12 3.90
CA ALA A 127 -1.02 -0.66 3.40
C ALA A 127 0.12 -1.58 3.87
N VAL A 128 1.20 -1.69 3.10
CA VAL A 128 2.35 -2.52 3.46
C VAL A 128 3.67 -1.85 3.13
N CYS A 129 4.73 -2.17 3.89
CA CYS A 129 6.10 -1.73 3.66
C CYS A 129 6.19 -0.19 3.67
N HIS A 130 6.48 0.46 2.53
CA HIS A 130 6.45 1.91 2.37
C HIS A 130 5.05 2.46 2.00
N GLY A 131 4.09 1.60 1.68
CA GLY A 131 2.70 2.00 1.38
C GLY A 131 2.02 2.86 2.45
N PRO A 132 2.27 2.64 3.78
CA PRO A 132 1.73 3.50 4.84
C PRO A 132 2.16 4.97 4.76
N SER A 133 3.12 5.34 3.92
CA SER A 133 3.43 6.75 3.62
C SER A 133 2.21 7.52 3.11
N ALA A 134 1.28 6.84 2.42
CA ALA A 134 0.01 7.41 2.00
C ALA A 134 -0.89 7.87 3.16
N LEU A 135 -0.70 7.33 4.36
CA LEU A 135 -1.60 7.52 5.50
C LEU A 135 -1.20 8.68 6.41
N VAL A 136 0.05 9.14 6.33
CA VAL A 136 0.64 10.10 7.27
C VAL A 136 -0.07 11.47 7.28
N ASN A 137 -0.70 11.84 6.18
CA ASN A 137 -1.39 13.13 6.02
C ASN A 137 -2.91 13.01 5.81
N VAL A 138 -3.49 11.81 5.81
CA VAL A 138 -4.94 11.62 5.67
C VAL A 138 -5.66 12.19 6.87
N LYS A 139 -6.53 13.18 6.65
CA LYS A 139 -7.39 13.79 7.67
C LYS A 139 -8.84 13.37 7.45
N LEU A 140 -9.48 12.92 8.51
CA LEU A 140 -10.91 12.60 8.54
C LEU A 140 -11.75 13.89 8.63
N SER A 141 -13.05 13.78 8.38
CA SER A 141 -13.99 14.91 8.41
C SER A 141 -14.10 15.60 9.77
N ASN A 142 -13.75 14.88 10.84
CA ASN A 142 -13.68 15.43 12.20
C ASN A 142 -12.36 16.19 12.48
N GLY A 143 -11.47 16.31 11.51
CA GLY A 143 -10.17 16.99 11.61
C GLY A 143 -9.03 16.14 12.18
N SER A 144 -9.30 14.94 12.72
CA SER A 144 -8.25 14.05 13.21
C SER A 144 -7.51 13.36 12.05
N LYS A 145 -6.25 12.98 12.25
CA LYS A 145 -5.56 12.10 11.31
C LYS A 145 -6.12 10.68 11.38
N LEU A 146 -6.25 10.00 10.24
CA LEU A 146 -6.76 8.63 10.14
C LEU A 146 -6.05 7.66 11.09
N ILE A 147 -4.74 7.78 11.21
CA ILE A 147 -3.89 6.87 12.01
C ILE A 147 -3.72 7.33 13.47
N ALA A 148 -4.21 8.51 13.84
CA ALA A 148 -4.03 9.03 15.20
C ALA A 148 -4.66 8.11 16.23
N GLY A 149 -3.86 7.62 17.20
CA GLY A 149 -4.28 6.70 18.25
C GLY A 149 -4.47 5.25 17.83
N LYS A 150 -4.32 4.92 16.55
CA LYS A 150 -4.46 3.55 16.01
C LYS A 150 -3.12 2.80 15.99
N ARG A 151 -3.19 1.48 16.16
CA ARG A 151 -2.04 0.60 15.94
C ARG A 151 -1.71 0.58 14.46
N VAL A 152 -0.42 0.82 14.17
CA VAL A 152 0.09 0.88 12.79
C VAL A 152 1.51 0.35 12.74
N ASN A 153 1.91 -0.12 11.57
CA ASN A 153 3.30 -0.38 11.24
C ASN A 153 3.59 0.04 9.78
N GLY A 154 4.81 -0.16 9.37
CA GLY A 154 5.35 0.10 8.06
C GLY A 154 6.84 -0.21 8.08
N PHE A 155 7.53 0.01 6.98
CA PHE A 155 8.96 -0.26 6.87
C PHE A 155 9.73 0.46 7.98
N SER A 156 10.49 -0.32 8.76
CA SER A 156 11.13 0.19 9.97
C SER A 156 12.42 0.94 9.67
N ASN A 157 12.84 1.80 10.61
CA ASN A 157 14.14 2.47 10.52
C ASN A 157 15.31 1.48 10.46
N GLU A 158 15.18 0.33 11.13
CA GLU A 158 16.20 -0.72 11.08
C GLU A 158 16.28 -1.35 9.70
N GLU A 159 15.15 -1.63 9.06
CA GLU A 159 15.10 -2.15 7.69
C GLU A 159 15.63 -1.12 6.69
N GLU A 160 15.30 0.17 6.86
CA GLU A 160 15.81 1.25 6.01
C GLU A 160 17.34 1.38 6.11
N ALA A 161 17.90 1.23 7.31
CA ALA A 161 19.35 1.21 7.54
C ALA A 161 20.03 -0.02 6.91
N ILE A 162 19.40 -1.20 6.98
CA ILE A 162 19.92 -2.43 6.35
C ILE A 162 20.02 -2.27 4.84
N VAL A 163 19.02 -1.66 4.18
CA VAL A 163 19.07 -1.39 2.75
C VAL A 163 19.86 -0.12 2.38
N LYS A 164 20.38 0.61 3.38
CA LYS A 164 21.23 1.81 3.23
C LYS A 164 20.53 2.94 2.45
N LEU A 165 19.25 3.15 2.71
CA LEU A 165 18.45 4.19 2.06
C LEU A 165 17.93 5.25 3.05
N GLU A 166 18.31 5.19 4.34
CA GLU A 166 17.91 6.13 5.38
C GLU A 166 18.30 7.59 5.08
N GLY A 167 19.37 7.80 4.31
CA GLY A 167 19.80 9.13 3.84
C GLY A 167 19.30 9.48 2.43
N VAL A 168 18.48 8.64 1.82
CA VAL A 168 17.98 8.81 0.45
C VAL A 168 16.48 9.11 0.42
N VAL A 169 15.70 8.39 1.26
CA VAL A 169 14.26 8.64 1.37
C VAL A 169 13.98 10.05 1.90
N PRO A 170 12.89 10.71 1.49
CA PRO A 170 12.57 12.06 1.93
C PRO A 170 12.41 12.20 3.45
N PHE A 171 12.01 11.12 4.10
CA PHE A 171 11.85 11.00 5.56
C PHE A 171 11.87 9.53 5.96
N LEU A 172 12.14 9.25 7.24
CA LEU A 172 12.00 7.90 7.78
C LEU A 172 10.54 7.62 8.11
N LEU A 173 9.97 6.57 7.49
CA LEU A 173 8.54 6.25 7.57
C LEU A 173 8.07 5.96 9.01
N GLU A 174 8.82 5.14 9.76
CA GLU A 174 8.56 4.86 11.17
C GLU A 174 8.38 6.15 11.97
N ASN A 175 9.32 7.10 11.81
CA ASN A 175 9.27 8.39 12.51
C ASN A 175 8.02 9.20 12.13
N GLN A 176 7.66 9.20 10.85
CA GLN A 176 6.53 9.99 10.38
C GLN A 176 5.18 9.38 10.80
N LEU A 177 5.06 8.05 10.85
CA LEU A 177 3.87 7.38 11.38
C LEU A 177 3.66 7.70 12.86
N ILE A 178 4.74 7.69 13.66
CA ILE A 178 4.71 8.08 15.07
C ILE A 178 4.32 9.56 15.20
N ALA A 179 4.95 10.45 14.43
CA ALA A 179 4.66 11.90 14.45
C ALA A 179 3.22 12.21 14.02
N ALA A 180 2.63 11.37 13.17
CA ALA A 180 1.23 11.48 12.78
C ALA A 180 0.25 10.95 13.84
N GLY A 181 0.74 10.47 14.98
CA GLY A 181 -0.05 10.00 16.14
C GLY A 181 -0.33 8.50 16.13
N GLY A 182 0.27 7.74 15.22
CA GLY A 182 0.14 6.29 15.19
C GLY A 182 0.82 5.61 16.38
N LYS A 183 0.19 4.58 16.92
CA LYS A 183 0.80 3.66 17.90
C LYS A 183 1.62 2.63 17.12
N TYR A 184 2.84 3.02 16.78
CA TYR A 184 3.71 2.20 15.94
C TYR A 184 4.24 0.99 16.70
N SER A 185 4.22 -0.17 16.04
CA SER A 185 4.86 -1.41 16.49
C SER A 185 5.68 -2.03 15.37
N LYS A 186 6.68 -2.82 15.72
CA LYS A 186 7.50 -3.58 14.77
C LYS A 186 7.96 -4.91 15.32
N SER A 187 8.24 -5.85 14.43
CA SER A 187 9.01 -7.06 14.68
C SER A 187 10.47 -6.86 14.28
N ALA A 188 11.31 -7.87 14.47
CA ALA A 188 12.66 -7.88 13.91
C ALA A 188 12.60 -7.73 12.37
N PRO A 189 13.64 -7.14 11.75
CA PRO A 189 13.69 -6.94 10.31
C PRO A 189 13.36 -8.20 9.52
N TRP A 190 12.61 -8.02 8.43
CA TRP A 190 12.17 -9.06 7.48
C TRP A 190 11.24 -10.14 8.07
N ASN A 191 10.82 -10.03 9.31
CA ASN A 191 9.76 -10.89 9.86
C ASN A 191 8.38 -10.35 9.48
N THR A 192 7.45 -11.26 9.22
CA THR A 192 6.04 -10.90 9.02
C THR A 192 5.48 -10.23 10.26
N HIS A 193 4.95 -9.02 10.11
CA HIS A 193 4.27 -8.28 11.17
C HIS A 193 3.11 -7.46 10.59
N VAL A 194 1.91 -7.68 11.11
CA VAL A 194 0.67 -7.01 10.67
C VAL A 194 -0.06 -6.45 11.88
N GLU A 195 -0.46 -5.20 11.78
CA GLU A 195 -1.38 -4.56 12.71
C GLU A 195 -2.76 -4.42 12.09
N VAL A 196 -3.77 -4.78 12.86
CA VAL A 196 -5.18 -4.60 12.51
C VAL A 196 -5.85 -3.77 13.60
N ASP A 197 -6.28 -2.57 13.26
CA ASP A 197 -7.00 -1.68 14.17
C ASP A 197 -8.30 -1.24 13.49
N GLU A 198 -9.43 -1.81 13.94
CA GLU A 198 -10.73 -1.67 13.29
C GLU A 198 -10.67 -2.05 11.80
N ARG A 199 -10.75 -1.07 10.91
CA ARG A 199 -10.73 -1.22 9.45
C ARG A 199 -9.42 -0.72 8.82
N LEU A 200 -8.39 -0.49 9.64
CA LEU A 200 -7.04 -0.18 9.22
C LEU A 200 -6.16 -1.42 9.35
N VAL A 201 -5.49 -1.80 8.28
CA VAL A 201 -4.60 -2.98 8.22
C VAL A 201 -3.26 -2.52 7.68
N THR A 202 -2.19 -2.66 8.47
CA THR A 202 -0.85 -2.31 8.00
C THR A 202 0.13 -3.47 8.17
N GLY A 203 1.08 -3.59 7.26
CA GLY A 203 2.15 -4.58 7.28
C GLY A 203 3.52 -3.93 7.19
N GLN A 204 4.51 -4.49 7.91
CA GLN A 204 5.81 -3.86 8.09
C GLN A 204 6.69 -3.87 6.83
N ASN A 205 6.68 -4.95 6.06
CA ASN A 205 7.67 -5.26 5.02
C ASN A 205 7.07 -6.17 3.93
N PRO A 206 7.80 -6.50 2.86
CA PRO A 206 7.31 -7.38 1.80
C PRO A 206 6.81 -8.74 2.30
N GLN A 207 7.45 -9.31 3.34
CA GLN A 207 7.05 -10.58 3.95
C GLN A 207 5.66 -10.53 4.59
N SER A 208 5.19 -9.33 4.93
CA SER A 208 3.87 -9.10 5.52
C SER A 208 2.74 -9.00 4.49
N ALA A 209 3.06 -8.86 3.20
CA ALA A 209 2.09 -8.50 2.16
C ALA A 209 0.91 -9.50 2.07
N ARG A 210 1.19 -10.81 2.06
CA ARG A 210 0.15 -11.84 2.02
C ARG A 210 -0.77 -11.75 3.23
N ALA A 211 -0.21 -11.63 4.43
CA ALA A 211 -0.97 -11.57 5.68
C ALA A 211 -1.83 -10.29 5.78
N VAL A 212 -1.39 -9.17 5.19
CA VAL A 212 -2.23 -7.97 5.02
C VAL A 212 -3.42 -8.27 4.12
N GLY A 213 -3.21 -8.93 2.98
CA GLY A 213 -4.29 -9.36 2.09
C GLY A 213 -5.31 -10.27 2.79
N GLU A 214 -4.84 -11.25 3.55
CA GLU A 214 -5.67 -12.18 4.32
C GLU A 214 -6.48 -11.45 5.41
N SER A 215 -5.87 -10.48 6.09
CA SER A 215 -6.53 -9.64 7.09
C SER A 215 -7.63 -8.79 6.48
N ILE A 216 -7.36 -8.13 5.34
CA ILE A 216 -8.37 -7.37 4.60
C ILE A 216 -9.51 -8.28 4.15
N LEU A 217 -9.20 -9.46 3.58
CA LEU A 217 -10.21 -10.41 3.15
C LEU A 217 -11.10 -10.87 4.30
N SER A 218 -10.51 -11.10 5.48
CA SER A 218 -11.26 -11.45 6.69
C SER A 218 -12.24 -10.35 7.11
N LEU A 219 -11.82 -9.07 7.03
CA LEU A 219 -12.69 -7.93 7.31
C LEU A 219 -13.77 -7.76 6.25
N LEU A 220 -13.45 -8.01 4.99
CA LEU A 220 -14.44 -7.96 3.90
C LEU A 220 -15.57 -9.00 4.07
N LYS A 221 -15.33 -10.12 4.73
CA LYS A 221 -16.32 -11.19 4.95
C LYS A 221 -17.30 -10.92 6.10
N LYS A 222 -17.00 -9.95 6.93
CA LYS A 222 -17.88 -9.49 8.02
C LYS A 222 -18.97 -8.56 7.49
#